data_c09c73a1332065fc09e84a9dc3d90ebd
#
_entry.id   c09c73a1332065fc09e84a9dc3d90ebd
#
_cell.length_a   1.000
_cell.length_b   1.000
_cell.length_c   1.000
_cell.angle_alpha   90.00
_cell.angle_beta   90.00
_cell.angle_gamma   90.00
#
_symmetry.space_group_name_H-M   'P 1'
#
loop_
_entity.id
_entity.type
_entity.pdbx_description
1 polymer ?
#
loop_
_entity_poly.entity_id
_entity_poly.type
_entity_poly.pdbx_seq_one_letter_code
_entity_poly.pdbx_strand_id
1 'polypeptide(L)'
;MALKRTATAQDTSANSTVEYENLEHGSEHEGRLVYVADLGLQSVEYKGEKKPDTQQISLGIELVGNNVTIDGEQKPRFLWTKPINIYYTLTERGKELEYYKIFNPAAQVGEVADWDAVLGTPCSVIIQRNESGGRTYDNIGSLNPIPQKYHDNVEAARITDMAVGDADDDNNPAQKAMFGIPRATHGRRLNQPKVATAKAPDSAVDFEDAIPF
;
A
#
# COMPACT_ATOMS: atom_id res chain seq x y z
N MET A 1 -3.48 -33.00 -0.74
CA MET A 1 -2.45 -32.71 0.29
C MET A 1 -1.79 -31.39 -0.05
N ALA A 2 -2.04 -30.35 0.73
CA ALA A 2 -1.40 -29.04 0.56
C ALA A 2 0.08 -29.14 1.01
N LEU A 3 1.00 -28.68 0.18
CA LEU A 3 2.43 -28.63 0.49
C LEU A 3 2.71 -27.45 1.45
N LYS A 4 2.97 -27.77 2.70
CA LYS A 4 3.45 -26.78 3.69
C LYS A 4 4.87 -26.36 3.31
N ARG A 5 5.09 -25.10 3.01
CA ARG A 5 6.41 -24.56 2.67
C ARG A 5 6.86 -23.56 3.73
N THR A 6 8.06 -23.74 4.22
CA THR A 6 8.75 -22.81 5.13
C THR A 6 9.64 -21.91 4.28
N ALA A 7 9.35 -20.61 4.26
CA ALA A 7 10.24 -19.62 3.65
C ALA A 7 11.06 -18.96 4.75
N THR A 8 12.36 -19.18 4.77
CA THR A 8 13.29 -18.48 5.65
C THR A 8 13.65 -17.15 4.98
N ALA A 9 13.20 -16.05 5.53
CA ALA A 9 13.64 -14.74 5.10
C ALA A 9 15.04 -14.47 5.66
N GLN A 10 16.05 -14.48 4.78
CA GLN A 10 17.38 -13.96 5.12
C GLN A 10 17.36 -12.44 4.90
N ASP A 11 17.14 -11.69 5.95
CA ASP A 11 17.57 -10.30 6.03
C ASP A 11 18.00 -9.95 7.45
N THR A 12 18.95 -9.05 7.58
CA THR A 12 19.92 -8.84 8.65
C THR A 12 19.37 -8.29 9.98
N SER A 13 18.13 -8.56 10.34
CA SER A 13 17.61 -8.32 11.69
C SER A 13 16.56 -9.36 12.05
N ALA A 14 16.95 -10.31 12.89
CA ALA A 14 16.16 -11.40 13.46
C ALA A 14 15.69 -12.47 12.42
N ASN A 15 16.14 -13.72 12.62
CA ASN A 15 15.68 -14.93 11.91
C ASN A 15 14.21 -15.22 12.24
N SER A 16 13.27 -14.45 11.70
CA SER A 16 11.86 -14.81 11.84
C SER A 16 11.48 -15.88 10.82
N THR A 17 10.86 -16.95 11.29
CA THR A 17 10.34 -18.02 10.45
C THR A 17 8.90 -17.73 10.09
N VAL A 18 8.64 -17.51 8.80
CA VAL A 18 7.27 -17.30 8.29
C VAL A 18 6.79 -18.57 7.60
N GLU A 19 5.70 -19.13 8.10
CA GLU A 19 5.06 -20.30 7.50
C GLU A 19 3.66 -19.92 7.02
N TYR A 20 3.35 -20.26 5.77
CA TYR A 20 2.02 -20.08 5.19
C TYR A 20 1.72 -21.13 4.13
N GLU A 21 0.45 -21.42 3.94
CA GLU A 21 -0.02 -22.20 2.79
C GLU A 21 -0.25 -21.27 1.60
N ASN A 22 0.21 -21.69 0.44
CA ASN A 22 -0.09 -20.96 -0.78
C ASN A 22 -1.58 -21.03 -1.09
N LEU A 23 -2.16 -19.88 -1.43
CA LEU A 23 -3.54 -19.80 -1.86
C LEU A 23 -3.68 -20.34 -3.30
N GLU A 24 -4.86 -20.80 -3.67
CA GLU A 24 -5.12 -21.26 -5.03
C GLU A 24 -5.09 -20.09 -6.02
N HIS A 25 -4.44 -20.29 -7.17
CA HIS A 25 -4.43 -19.29 -8.24
C HIS A 25 -5.85 -19.06 -8.78
N GLY A 26 -6.27 -17.81 -8.84
CA GLY A 26 -7.61 -17.43 -9.26
C GLY A 26 -8.68 -17.56 -8.18
N SER A 27 -8.32 -18.02 -6.96
CA SER A 27 -9.29 -18.04 -5.85
C SER A 27 -9.70 -16.62 -5.45
N GLU A 28 -10.95 -16.48 -5.02
CA GLU A 28 -11.54 -15.26 -4.52
C GLU A 28 -11.59 -15.30 -2.99
N HIS A 29 -11.18 -14.23 -2.35
CA HIS A 29 -11.19 -14.06 -0.90
C HIS A 29 -11.82 -12.73 -0.52
N GLU A 30 -12.51 -12.71 0.61
CA GLU A 30 -12.90 -11.46 1.24
C GLU A 30 -11.67 -10.80 1.87
N GLY A 31 -11.54 -9.49 1.71
CA GLY A 31 -10.45 -8.72 2.27
C GLY A 31 -10.92 -7.38 2.84
N ARG A 32 -10.06 -6.75 3.63
CA ARG A 32 -10.26 -5.39 4.13
C ARG A 32 -8.99 -4.56 3.93
N LEU A 33 -9.16 -3.32 3.52
CA LEU A 33 -8.06 -2.36 3.45
C LEU A 33 -7.60 -2.03 4.87
N VAL A 34 -6.38 -2.43 5.22
CA VAL A 34 -5.83 -2.20 6.57
C VAL A 34 -4.65 -1.25 6.58
N TYR A 35 -3.90 -1.19 5.48
CA TYR A 35 -2.74 -0.31 5.37
C TYR A 35 -2.71 0.41 4.03
N VAL A 36 -2.25 1.64 4.04
CA VAL A 36 -1.82 2.38 2.84
C VAL A 36 -0.40 2.87 3.10
N ALA A 37 0.58 2.24 2.48
CA ALA A 37 1.98 2.63 2.65
C ALA A 37 2.40 3.63 1.58
N ASP A 38 2.85 4.79 1.99
CA ASP A 38 3.47 5.78 1.11
C ASP A 38 4.91 5.34 0.78
N LEU A 39 5.15 5.06 -0.47
CA LEU A 39 6.47 4.65 -0.96
C LEU A 39 7.36 5.85 -1.31
N GLY A 40 6.84 7.06 -1.19
CA GLY A 40 7.51 8.27 -1.61
C GLY A 40 7.66 8.38 -3.12
N LEU A 41 8.56 9.28 -3.56
CA LEU A 41 8.91 9.43 -4.98
C LEU A 41 9.71 8.22 -5.45
N GLN A 42 9.24 7.59 -6.51
CA GLN A 42 9.89 6.44 -7.13
C GLN A 42 10.38 6.80 -8.53
N SER A 43 11.59 6.35 -8.86
CA SER A 43 12.12 6.49 -10.20
C SER A 43 11.41 5.53 -11.15
N VAL A 44 10.86 6.06 -12.21
CA VAL A 44 10.14 5.29 -13.22
C VAL A 44 10.93 5.25 -14.51
N GLU A 45 11.16 4.05 -15.03
CA GLU A 45 11.74 3.84 -16.36
C GLU A 45 10.69 3.17 -17.27
N TYR A 46 10.56 3.68 -18.49
CA TYR A 46 9.68 3.09 -19.48
C TYR A 46 10.38 3.01 -20.82
N LYS A 47 10.53 1.80 -21.35
CA LYS A 47 11.23 1.50 -22.61
C LYS A 47 12.68 2.04 -22.66
N GLY A 48 13.41 1.94 -21.52
CA GLY A 48 14.78 2.43 -21.41
C GLY A 48 14.91 3.95 -21.22
N GLU A 49 13.81 4.68 -21.16
CA GLU A 49 13.81 6.11 -20.88
C GLU A 49 13.41 6.38 -19.43
N LYS A 50 14.23 7.16 -18.71
CA LYS A 50 13.87 7.65 -17.39
C LYS A 50 12.72 8.65 -17.52
N LYS A 51 11.62 8.38 -16.83
CA LYS A 51 10.47 9.28 -16.69
C LYS A 51 10.64 10.13 -15.42
N PRO A 52 9.88 11.21 -15.27
CA PRO A 52 9.83 11.94 -14.00
C PRO A 52 9.50 11.02 -12.84
N ASP A 53 10.17 11.25 -11.70
CA ASP A 53 9.88 10.52 -10.48
C ASP A 53 8.41 10.75 -10.08
N THR A 54 7.73 9.69 -9.65
CA THR A 54 6.29 9.72 -9.36
C THR A 54 6.07 9.21 -7.94
N GLN A 55 5.24 9.92 -7.17
CA GLN A 55 4.79 9.46 -5.87
C GLN A 55 4.02 8.17 -6.02
N GLN A 56 4.30 7.20 -5.16
CA GLN A 56 3.62 5.90 -5.19
C GLN A 56 3.14 5.49 -3.81
N ILE A 57 2.04 4.75 -3.80
CA ILE A 57 1.52 4.05 -2.63
C ILE A 57 1.38 2.56 -2.92
N SER A 58 1.26 1.76 -1.86
CA SER A 58 0.84 0.37 -1.93
C SER A 58 -0.24 0.12 -0.88
N LEU A 59 -1.25 -0.67 -1.25
CA LEU A 59 -2.38 -0.99 -0.39
C LEU A 59 -2.14 -2.35 0.26
N GLY A 60 -2.25 -2.41 1.57
CA GLY A 60 -2.22 -3.64 2.37
C GLY A 60 -3.63 -4.13 2.63
N ILE A 61 -3.96 -5.31 2.11
CA ILE A 61 -5.28 -5.92 2.25
C ILE A 61 -5.17 -7.13 3.16
N GLU A 62 -5.83 -7.11 4.31
CA GLU A 62 -6.01 -8.30 5.13
C GLU A 62 -6.95 -9.28 4.41
N LEU A 63 -6.55 -10.53 4.30
CA LEU A 63 -7.40 -11.61 3.81
C LEU A 63 -8.17 -12.19 4.99
N VAL A 64 -9.46 -11.86 5.06
CA VAL A 64 -10.32 -12.24 6.17
C VAL A 64 -10.37 -13.77 6.33
N GLY A 65 -10.24 -14.23 7.57
CA GLY A 65 -10.21 -15.67 7.87
C GLY A 65 -8.90 -16.40 7.54
N ASN A 66 -7.94 -15.76 6.85
CA ASN A 66 -6.66 -16.36 6.51
C ASN A 66 -5.57 -15.99 7.52
N ASN A 67 -4.65 -16.93 7.81
CA ASN A 67 -3.56 -16.76 8.73
C ASN A 67 -2.20 -17.04 8.08
N VAL A 68 -1.18 -16.45 8.67
CA VAL A 68 0.22 -16.85 8.53
C VAL A 68 0.76 -17.19 9.92
N THR A 69 1.74 -18.08 9.99
CA THR A 69 2.45 -18.35 11.25
C THR A 69 3.79 -17.63 11.19
N ILE A 70 4.04 -16.72 12.12
CA ILE A 70 5.30 -15.98 12.24
C ILE A 70 5.87 -16.33 13.62
N ASP A 71 7.05 -16.97 13.63
CA ASP A 71 7.73 -17.40 14.85
C ASP A 71 6.86 -18.28 15.77
N GLY A 72 6.02 -19.13 15.16
CA GLY A 72 5.08 -20.02 15.87
C GLY A 72 3.77 -19.38 16.27
N GLU A 73 3.58 -18.08 16.08
CA GLU A 73 2.34 -17.36 16.36
C GLU A 73 1.47 -17.21 15.11
N GLN A 74 0.17 -17.48 15.23
CA GLN A 74 -0.77 -17.20 14.15
C GLN A 74 -1.12 -15.72 14.11
N LYS A 75 -0.88 -15.09 12.94
CA LYS A 75 -1.20 -13.68 12.68
C LYS A 75 -2.12 -13.56 11.47
N PRO A 76 -2.93 -12.48 11.39
CA PRO A 76 -3.72 -12.20 10.20
C PRO A 76 -2.82 -12.15 8.96
N ARG A 77 -3.28 -12.78 7.89
CA ARG A 77 -2.58 -12.71 6.61
C ARG A 77 -3.01 -11.46 5.87
N PHE A 78 -2.06 -10.70 5.35
CA PHE A 78 -2.33 -9.61 4.43
C PHE A 78 -1.40 -9.64 3.23
N LEU A 79 -1.84 -9.05 2.13
CA LEU A 79 -1.10 -8.94 0.89
C LEU A 79 -1.03 -7.47 0.46
N TRP A 80 0.07 -7.12 -0.20
CA TRP A 80 0.27 -5.80 -0.77
C TRP A 80 -0.09 -5.76 -2.25
N THR A 81 -0.69 -4.66 -2.69
CA THR A 81 -0.81 -4.38 -4.13
C THR A 81 0.55 -4.07 -4.73
N LYS A 82 0.66 -4.13 -6.05
CA LYS A 82 1.77 -3.48 -6.76
C LYS A 82 1.70 -1.97 -6.50
N PRO A 83 2.86 -1.26 -6.56
CA PRO A 83 2.88 0.19 -6.44
C PRO A 83 1.91 0.88 -7.40
N ILE A 84 1.22 1.87 -6.90
CA ILE A 84 0.22 2.68 -7.62
C ILE A 84 0.75 4.11 -7.66
N ASN A 85 0.85 4.69 -8.84
CA ASN A 85 1.18 6.10 -8.98
C ASN A 85 0.03 6.95 -8.47
N ILE A 86 0.36 7.93 -7.63
CA ILE A 86 -0.60 8.90 -7.12
C ILE A 86 -0.24 10.31 -7.60
N TYR A 87 -1.25 11.16 -7.65
CA TYR A 87 -1.15 12.55 -8.07
C TYR A 87 -1.81 13.44 -7.03
N TYR A 88 -1.65 14.74 -7.16
CA TYR A 88 -2.28 15.70 -6.24
C TYR A 88 -3.81 15.56 -6.18
N THR A 89 -4.42 15.19 -7.29
CA THR A 89 -5.86 14.88 -7.36
C THR A 89 -6.09 13.62 -8.18
N LEU A 90 -7.21 12.95 -7.95
CA LEU A 90 -7.65 11.79 -8.73
C LEU A 90 -7.81 12.15 -10.21
N THR A 91 -7.19 11.39 -11.09
CA THR A 91 -7.21 11.64 -12.52
C THR A 91 -7.90 10.50 -13.27
N GLU A 92 -8.60 10.81 -14.36
CA GLU A 92 -9.36 9.84 -15.16
C GLU A 92 -8.50 8.65 -15.65
N ARG A 93 -7.24 8.92 -15.98
CA ARG A 93 -6.29 7.91 -16.47
C ARG A 93 -5.42 7.31 -15.37
N GLY A 94 -5.59 7.78 -14.14
CA GLY A 94 -4.81 7.34 -12.98
C GLY A 94 -5.35 6.05 -12.41
N LYS A 95 -4.47 5.07 -12.19
CA LYS A 95 -4.86 3.85 -11.46
C LYS A 95 -5.33 4.14 -10.04
N GLU A 96 -4.91 5.25 -9.45
CA GLU A 96 -5.36 5.67 -8.12
C GLU A 96 -6.88 5.79 -8.05
N LEU A 97 -7.50 6.46 -9.03
CA LEU A 97 -8.97 6.58 -9.08
C LEU A 97 -9.65 5.21 -9.19
N GLU A 98 -9.11 4.30 -10.01
CA GLU A 98 -9.63 2.94 -10.18
C GLU A 98 -9.62 2.20 -8.83
N TYR A 99 -8.47 2.21 -8.12
CA TYR A 99 -8.33 1.55 -6.83
C TYR A 99 -9.13 2.24 -5.73
N TYR A 100 -9.13 3.58 -5.69
CA TYR A 100 -9.87 4.32 -4.68
C TYR A 100 -11.39 4.11 -4.79
N LYS A 101 -11.93 3.96 -6.01
CA LYS A 101 -13.35 3.64 -6.24
C LYS A 101 -13.78 2.27 -5.73
N ILE A 102 -12.85 1.34 -5.50
CA ILE A 102 -13.16 0.05 -4.89
C ILE A 102 -13.69 0.28 -3.45
N PHE A 103 -13.11 1.24 -2.74
CA PHE A 103 -13.40 1.55 -1.35
C PHE A 103 -14.35 2.75 -1.19
N ASN A 104 -14.32 3.69 -2.13
CA ASN A 104 -15.22 4.85 -2.20
C ASN A 104 -15.84 4.97 -3.60
N PRO A 105 -16.95 4.29 -3.88
CA PRO A 105 -17.58 4.30 -5.21
C PRO A 105 -18.05 5.69 -5.68
N ALA A 106 -18.24 6.64 -4.75
CA ALA A 106 -18.68 8.01 -5.06
C ALA A 106 -17.54 8.91 -5.52
N ALA A 107 -16.28 8.48 -5.43
CA ALA A 107 -15.11 9.28 -5.78
C ALA A 107 -15.12 9.76 -7.23
N GLN A 108 -14.72 11.02 -7.43
CA GLN A 108 -14.73 11.68 -8.73
C GLN A 108 -13.34 12.20 -9.13
N VAL A 109 -13.17 12.42 -10.43
CA VAL A 109 -11.98 13.09 -10.97
C VAL A 109 -11.87 14.50 -10.39
N GLY A 110 -10.66 14.90 -10.01
CA GLY A 110 -10.38 16.22 -9.42
C GLY A 110 -10.44 16.26 -7.90
N GLU A 111 -10.97 15.23 -7.25
CA GLU A 111 -10.93 15.12 -5.78
C GLU A 111 -9.55 14.68 -5.28
N VAL A 112 -9.27 14.96 -4.03
CA VAL A 112 -8.11 14.41 -3.30
C VAL A 112 -8.56 13.12 -2.62
N ALA A 113 -7.81 12.04 -2.81
CA ALA A 113 -8.12 10.77 -2.15
C ALA A 113 -7.85 10.87 -0.63
N ASP A 114 -8.86 10.61 0.18
CA ASP A 114 -8.74 10.46 1.63
C ASP A 114 -8.66 8.96 1.97
N TRP A 115 -7.44 8.44 1.99
CA TRP A 115 -7.20 7.03 2.23
C TRP A 115 -7.49 6.63 3.68
N ASP A 116 -7.38 7.56 4.66
CA ASP A 116 -7.73 7.29 6.06
C ASP A 116 -9.24 7.02 6.21
N ALA A 117 -10.07 7.76 5.48
CA ALA A 117 -11.52 7.61 5.54
C ALA A 117 -12.04 6.26 5.02
N VAL A 118 -11.22 5.53 4.24
CA VAL A 118 -11.63 4.24 3.64
C VAL A 118 -10.93 3.02 4.29
N LEU A 119 -10.11 3.23 5.32
CA LEU A 119 -9.54 2.12 6.08
C LEU A 119 -10.66 1.24 6.67
N GLY A 120 -10.42 -0.07 6.70
CA GLY A 120 -11.40 -1.06 7.15
C GLY A 120 -12.48 -1.42 6.13
N THR A 121 -12.59 -0.72 5.00
CA THR A 121 -13.59 -1.02 3.97
C THR A 121 -13.33 -2.37 3.32
N PRO A 122 -14.36 -3.24 3.19
CA PRO A 122 -14.20 -4.55 2.60
C PRO A 122 -14.09 -4.50 1.07
N CYS A 123 -13.37 -5.48 0.54
CA CYS A 123 -13.22 -5.73 -0.90
C CYS A 123 -13.11 -7.23 -1.18
N SER A 124 -13.30 -7.61 -2.43
CA SER A 124 -12.99 -8.95 -2.91
C SER A 124 -11.59 -8.96 -3.54
N VAL A 125 -10.81 -9.99 -3.24
CA VAL A 125 -9.42 -10.17 -3.65
C VAL A 125 -9.30 -11.41 -4.49
N ILE A 126 -8.86 -11.27 -5.74
CA ILE A 126 -8.50 -12.41 -6.59
C ILE A 126 -7.01 -12.68 -6.48
N ILE A 127 -6.64 -13.91 -6.16
CA ILE A 127 -5.25 -14.30 -5.98
C ILE A 127 -4.57 -14.59 -7.31
N GLN A 128 -3.41 -13.98 -7.52
CA GLN A 128 -2.49 -14.33 -8.60
C GLN A 128 -1.25 -14.99 -8.02
N ARG A 129 -1.01 -16.23 -8.38
CA ARG A 129 0.20 -16.93 -7.99
C ARG A 129 1.30 -16.73 -9.04
N ASN A 130 2.48 -16.34 -8.58
CA ASN A 130 3.67 -16.20 -9.42
C ASN A 130 4.80 -17.09 -8.89
N GLU A 131 5.62 -17.58 -9.80
CA GLU A 131 6.84 -18.33 -9.46
C GLU A 131 8.07 -17.51 -9.84
N SER A 132 9.02 -17.40 -8.91
CA SER A 132 10.29 -16.71 -9.15
C SER A 132 11.38 -17.35 -8.28
N GLY A 133 12.54 -17.67 -8.88
CA GLY A 133 13.67 -18.25 -8.17
C GLY A 133 13.34 -19.57 -7.46
N GLY A 134 12.42 -20.38 -8.02
CA GLY A 134 11.98 -21.65 -7.42
C GLY A 134 11.05 -21.48 -6.21
N ARG A 135 10.59 -20.26 -5.93
CA ARG A 135 9.62 -19.94 -4.88
C ARG A 135 8.29 -19.52 -5.49
N THR A 136 7.22 -19.86 -4.82
CA THR A 136 5.85 -19.46 -5.18
C THR A 136 5.41 -18.31 -4.29
N TYR A 137 4.83 -17.29 -4.90
CA TYR A 137 4.35 -16.10 -4.21
C TYR A 137 2.88 -15.89 -4.53
N ASP A 138 2.09 -15.63 -3.49
CA ASP A 138 0.71 -15.20 -3.65
C ASP A 138 0.66 -13.68 -3.70
N ASN A 139 0.05 -13.17 -4.75
CA ASN A 139 -0.08 -11.75 -5.01
C ASN A 139 -1.56 -11.39 -5.22
N ILE A 140 -1.87 -10.13 -5.09
CA ILE A 140 -3.16 -9.60 -5.51
C ILE A 140 -3.17 -9.54 -7.04
N GLY A 141 -4.04 -10.31 -7.67
CA GLY A 141 -4.30 -10.27 -9.11
C GLY A 141 -5.24 -9.12 -9.46
N SER A 142 -6.34 -9.01 -8.72
CA SER A 142 -7.27 -7.88 -8.81
C SER A 142 -7.99 -7.66 -7.48
N LEU A 143 -8.47 -6.43 -7.29
CA LEU A 143 -9.38 -6.04 -6.23
C LEU A 143 -10.72 -5.64 -6.86
N ASN A 144 -11.82 -6.04 -6.23
CA ASN A 144 -13.16 -5.68 -6.67
C ASN A 144 -13.97 -5.10 -5.50
N PRO A 145 -14.87 -4.15 -5.77
CA PRO A 145 -15.72 -3.59 -4.73
C PRO A 145 -16.75 -4.62 -4.26
N ILE A 146 -16.99 -4.67 -2.95
CA ILE A 146 -18.14 -5.33 -2.38
C ILE A 146 -19.24 -4.29 -2.24
N PRO A 147 -20.48 -4.53 -2.75
CA PRO A 147 -21.56 -3.58 -2.58
C PRO A 147 -21.83 -3.25 -1.11
N GLN A 148 -22.04 -1.98 -0.78
CA GLN A 148 -22.14 -1.48 0.61
C GLN A 148 -23.17 -2.25 1.45
N LYS A 149 -24.27 -2.70 0.86
CA LYS A 149 -25.29 -3.50 1.56
C LYS A 149 -24.80 -4.86 2.08
N TYR A 150 -23.62 -5.30 1.65
CA TYR A 150 -23.00 -6.56 2.10
C TYR A 150 -21.77 -6.35 2.98
N HIS A 151 -21.38 -5.10 3.27
CA HIS A 151 -20.20 -4.82 4.09
C HIS A 151 -20.28 -5.44 5.50
N ASP A 152 -21.47 -5.46 6.09
CA ASP A 152 -21.70 -6.06 7.42
C ASP A 152 -21.62 -7.59 7.42
N ASN A 153 -21.68 -8.22 6.24
CA ASN A 153 -21.54 -9.66 6.11
C ASN A 153 -20.08 -10.12 6.08
N VAL A 154 -19.15 -9.19 5.77
CA VAL A 154 -17.72 -9.48 5.77
C VAL A 154 -17.20 -9.34 7.19
N GLU A 155 -16.52 -10.38 7.68
CA GLU A 155 -15.91 -10.38 9.01
C GLU A 155 -15.02 -9.16 9.22
N ALA A 156 -14.99 -8.61 10.45
CA ALA A 156 -14.13 -7.48 10.77
C ALA A 156 -12.66 -7.82 10.62
N ALA A 157 -11.85 -6.84 10.22
CA ALA A 157 -10.40 -7.02 10.22
C ALA A 157 -9.88 -7.31 11.63
N ARG A 158 -8.93 -8.20 11.73
CA ARG A 158 -8.22 -8.53 12.98
C ARG A 158 -7.01 -7.65 13.20
N ILE A 159 -6.50 -7.03 12.12
CA ILE A 159 -5.49 -5.98 12.22
C ILE A 159 -6.19 -4.72 12.73
N THR A 160 -5.82 -4.28 13.93
CA THR A 160 -6.44 -3.15 14.63
C THR A 160 -5.66 -1.85 14.53
N ASP A 161 -4.38 -1.92 14.18
CA ASP A 161 -3.47 -0.79 13.97
C ASP A 161 -3.48 -0.33 12.50
N MET A 162 -4.68 -0.25 11.91
CA MET A 162 -4.84 0.23 10.54
C MET A 162 -4.30 1.65 10.41
N ALA A 163 -3.56 1.91 9.33
CA ALA A 163 -2.95 3.21 9.14
C ALA A 163 -2.65 3.56 7.69
N VAL A 164 -2.61 4.84 7.39
CA VAL A 164 -1.93 5.39 6.23
C VAL A 164 -0.49 5.72 6.64
N GLY A 165 0.49 5.15 5.95
CA GLY A 165 1.91 5.35 6.25
C GLY A 165 2.45 6.59 5.57
N ASP A 166 3.01 7.51 6.35
CA ASP A 166 3.76 8.66 5.81
C ASP A 166 5.18 8.21 5.42
N ALA A 167 5.65 8.70 4.26
CA ALA A 167 6.99 8.41 3.73
C ALA A 167 8.12 8.73 4.73
N ASP A 168 7.93 9.71 5.57
CA ASP A 168 8.92 10.18 6.56
C ASP A 168 8.76 9.56 7.95
N ASP A 169 7.71 8.76 8.17
CA ASP A 169 7.42 8.11 9.47
C ASP A 169 7.61 6.59 9.41
N ASP A 170 8.85 6.14 9.62
CA ASP A 170 9.16 4.70 9.71
C ASP A 170 8.56 4.02 10.96
N ASN A 171 7.93 4.75 11.87
CA ASN A 171 7.21 4.19 13.02
C ASN A 171 5.74 3.95 12.73
N ASN A 172 5.21 4.50 11.64
CA ASN A 172 3.83 4.27 11.25
C ASN A 172 3.57 2.78 10.98
N PRO A 173 2.47 2.19 11.50
CA PRO A 173 2.15 0.77 11.30
C PRO A 173 2.17 0.32 9.85
N ALA A 174 1.64 1.12 8.91
CA ALA A 174 1.64 0.80 7.49
C ALA A 174 3.07 0.70 6.93
N GLN A 175 3.98 1.62 7.28
CA GLN A 175 5.37 1.57 6.86
C GLN A 175 6.12 0.39 7.49
N LYS A 176 5.92 0.14 8.78
CA LYS A 176 6.48 -1.04 9.46
C LYS A 176 6.02 -2.34 8.82
N ALA A 177 4.73 -2.45 8.49
CA ALA A 177 4.18 -3.64 7.84
C ALA A 177 4.79 -3.86 6.45
N MET A 178 5.05 -2.77 5.68
CA MET A 178 5.68 -2.84 4.37
C MET A 178 7.14 -3.32 4.45
N PHE A 179 7.93 -2.78 5.38
CA PHE A 179 9.36 -3.07 5.49
C PHE A 179 9.70 -4.23 6.43
N GLY A 180 8.82 -4.56 7.36
CA GLY A 180 8.99 -5.68 8.29
C GLY A 180 8.86 -7.05 7.63
N ILE A 181 8.30 -7.13 6.41
CA ILE A 181 8.24 -8.35 5.62
C ILE A 181 9.11 -8.16 4.39
N PRO A 182 10.26 -8.87 4.26
CA PRO A 182 11.12 -8.76 3.09
C PRO A 182 10.34 -9.10 1.82
N ARG A 183 10.10 -8.13 0.98
CA ARG A 183 9.42 -8.32 -0.31
C ARG A 183 10.28 -7.75 -1.41
N ALA A 184 10.89 -8.63 -2.19
CA ALA A 184 11.70 -8.28 -3.34
C ALA A 184 10.92 -7.57 -4.47
N THR A 185 9.58 -7.53 -4.38
CA THR A 185 8.69 -7.10 -5.46
C THR A 185 8.01 -5.76 -5.24
N HIS A 186 8.10 -5.18 -4.05
CA HIS A 186 7.53 -3.87 -3.78
C HIS A 186 8.59 -2.81 -3.96
N GLY A 187 8.22 -1.70 -4.59
CA GLY A 187 9.13 -0.57 -4.80
C GLY A 187 9.86 -0.25 -3.50
N ARG A 188 11.18 -0.12 -3.59
CA ARG A 188 11.95 0.38 -2.45
C ARG A 188 11.67 1.85 -2.33
N ARG A 189 11.38 2.28 -1.10
CA ARG A 189 11.41 3.69 -0.77
C ARG A 189 12.76 4.24 -1.25
N LEU A 190 12.73 5.18 -2.18
CA LEU A 190 13.95 5.89 -2.51
C LEU A 190 14.34 6.68 -1.27
N ASN A 191 15.60 6.54 -0.84
CA ASN A 191 16.17 7.45 0.13
C ASN A 191 16.09 8.85 -0.47
N GLN A 192 14.98 9.53 -0.23
CA GLN A 192 14.90 10.94 -0.59
C GLN A 192 15.86 11.68 0.33
N PRO A 193 16.72 12.55 -0.24
CA PRO A 193 17.25 13.61 0.57
C PRO A 193 16.01 14.32 1.13
N LYS A 194 15.89 14.42 2.48
CA LYS A 194 14.85 15.24 3.11
C LYS A 194 14.78 16.51 2.28
N VAL A 195 13.68 16.75 1.62
CA VAL A 195 13.42 18.05 1.02
C VAL A 195 13.44 18.96 2.22
N ALA A 196 14.55 19.70 2.38
CA ALA A 196 14.58 20.75 3.37
C ALA A 196 13.32 21.56 3.08
N THR A 197 12.37 21.53 4.00
CA THR A 197 11.19 22.38 3.94
C THR A 197 11.75 23.75 3.58
N ALA A 198 11.49 24.19 2.36
CA ALA A 198 11.95 25.49 1.90
C ALA A 198 11.39 26.43 2.94
N LYS A 199 12.28 26.96 3.79
CA LYS A 199 11.94 27.98 4.76
C LYS A 199 11.14 28.98 3.95
N ALA A 200 9.86 29.15 4.28
CA ALA A 200 9.03 30.11 3.61
C ALA A 200 9.84 31.39 3.49
N PRO A 201 9.96 32.00 2.33
CA PRO A 201 10.71 33.24 2.22
C PRO A 201 10.14 34.16 3.27
N ASP A 202 11.01 34.65 4.13
CA ASP A 202 10.73 35.67 5.14
C ASP A 202 10.37 36.93 4.35
N SER A 203 9.14 36.99 3.84
CA SER A 203 8.61 38.14 3.16
C SER A 203 7.97 39.06 4.18
N ALA A 204 8.77 39.55 5.11
CA ALA A 204 8.57 40.88 5.60
C ALA A 204 9.15 41.82 4.54
N VAL A 205 8.46 42.01 3.46
CA VAL A 205 8.63 43.20 2.63
C VAL A 205 7.84 44.29 3.33
N ASP A 206 8.57 45.06 4.12
CA ASP A 206 8.14 46.34 4.62
C ASP A 206 7.70 47.23 3.43
N PHE A 207 6.43 47.39 3.25
CA PHE A 207 5.84 48.41 2.37
C PHE A 207 5.62 49.69 3.18
N GLU A 208 6.67 50.25 3.72
CA GLU A 208 6.71 51.63 4.07
C GLU A 208 7.63 52.38 3.08
N ASP A 209 7.11 53.45 2.56
CA ASP A 209 7.70 54.48 1.71
C ASP A 209 7.72 54.25 0.20
N ALA A 210 6.68 54.84 -0.42
CA ALA A 210 6.83 55.92 -1.39
C ALA A 210 5.56 56.14 -2.22
N ILE A 211 4.70 56.99 -1.75
CA ILE A 211 3.81 57.79 -2.62
C ILE A 211 4.44 59.20 -2.66
N PRO A 212 5.06 59.62 -3.74
CA PRO A 212 5.15 61.04 -4.06
C PRO A 212 3.99 61.45 -4.94
N PHE A 213 3.43 62.56 -4.62
CA PHE A 213 2.42 63.35 -5.25
C PHE A 213 2.40 63.41 -6.77
#